data_30ab368e8637e0c1ee5c1fc52ee13723
#
_entry.id   30ab368e8637e0c1ee5c1fc52ee13723
#
_cell.length_a   1.000
_cell.length_b   1.000
_cell.length_c   1.000
_cell.angle_alpha   90.00
_cell.angle_beta   90.00
_cell.angle_gamma   90.00
#
_symmetry.space_group_name_H-M   'P 1'
#
loop_
_entity.id
_entity.type
_entity.pdbx_description
1 polymer ?
#
loop_
_entity_poly.entity_id
_entity_poly.type
_entity_poly.pdbx_seq_one_letter_code
_entity_poly.pdbx_strand_id
1 'polypeptide(L)'
;MSASVLTPSPEESFPPVLPVGNTYISIPHLDPATGVIPDLYVLSDRAAGLVGLRGGSGPLLRVIARDAGGNPVAFVPDEARREEDWIPLLRGFVGRAPATVRIVPPPEERGFLVLVETDADLEVGLEVCWEEVVLAIFRSRPLRLPLSMRWDPWTSSLCGEVLGSPPPVGWAVGAEGPPDHFTLADEGAGWRATLSCRIGRRGRCAFLVTVAPEEDGARTTIVHLRRVGVDALVADSVRWLWQRRVRLRDPALEGRANLNLFFNRFFATGRAVDTERLCAVTSRSPRYYVSGAFWARDALFWSLPGLCVHDPRWATAVLREILQTTWPQGAQHALYLNGTSLYPGFELDQLCAYPIAIQQVALADPRFPREEPLVAEVLRRFPEVLAQHLDSRVGLYRTFLDPSDDPPSHPWLTYDNVLAWRALMVCATGARHASGKAVAAPRLNPLAM
;
A
#
# COMPACT_ATOMS: atom_id res chain seq x y z
N MET A 1 26.78 -31.87 3.91
CA MET A 1 26.58 -30.60 4.63
C MET A 1 25.09 -30.34 4.70
N SER A 2 24.50 -30.55 5.87
CA SER A 2 23.06 -30.43 6.11
C SER A 2 22.70 -28.94 6.18
N ALA A 3 21.81 -28.46 5.30
CA ALA A 3 21.26 -27.14 5.40
C ALA A 3 20.36 -27.07 6.63
N SER A 4 20.78 -26.37 7.67
CA SER A 4 19.93 -26.04 8.81
C SER A 4 18.84 -25.09 8.35
N VAL A 5 17.61 -25.58 8.32
CA VAL A 5 16.42 -24.73 8.21
C VAL A 5 16.39 -23.86 9.46
N LEU A 6 16.59 -22.56 9.29
CA LEU A 6 16.40 -21.58 10.36
C LEU A 6 14.91 -21.57 10.73
N THR A 7 14.56 -22.26 11.79
CA THR A 7 13.29 -22.08 12.47
C THR A 7 13.32 -20.73 13.19
N PRO A 8 12.36 -19.82 12.96
CA PRO A 8 12.30 -18.57 13.71
C PRO A 8 12.15 -18.86 15.20
N SER A 9 12.82 -18.05 16.03
CA SER A 9 12.75 -18.17 17.49
C SER A 9 11.30 -17.93 17.96
N PRO A 10 10.85 -18.60 19.04
CA PRO A 10 9.46 -18.49 19.51
C PRO A 10 9.04 -17.11 20.06
N GLU A 11 9.93 -16.14 20.14
CA GLU A 11 9.71 -14.87 20.86
C GLU A 11 9.22 -13.70 19.99
N GLU A 12 9.08 -13.86 18.67
CA GLU A 12 8.59 -12.80 17.77
C GLU A 12 7.41 -13.24 16.87
N SER A 13 6.53 -14.10 17.34
CA SER A 13 5.31 -14.37 16.59
C SER A 13 4.33 -13.20 16.76
N PHE A 14 4.37 -12.22 15.86
CA PHE A 14 3.24 -11.29 15.73
C PHE A 14 1.96 -12.08 15.49
N PRO A 15 0.84 -11.68 16.12
CA PRO A 15 -0.43 -12.34 15.86
C PRO A 15 -0.73 -12.32 14.35
N PRO A 16 -1.30 -13.40 13.79
CA PRO A 16 -1.64 -13.43 12.38
C PRO A 16 -2.56 -12.24 12.05
N VAL A 17 -2.35 -11.60 10.91
CA VAL A 17 -3.18 -10.53 10.39
C VAL A 17 -3.56 -10.82 8.95
N LEU A 18 -4.67 -10.25 8.49
CA LEU A 18 -5.12 -10.28 7.11
C LEU A 18 -4.95 -8.89 6.48
N PRO A 19 -3.75 -8.50 6.02
CA PRO A 19 -3.58 -7.21 5.36
C PRO A 19 -4.44 -7.17 4.09
N VAL A 20 -5.09 -6.04 3.88
CA VAL A 20 -5.92 -5.76 2.71
C VAL A 20 -5.86 -4.27 2.40
N GLY A 21 -6.09 -3.90 1.15
CA GLY A 21 -6.10 -2.51 0.71
C GLY A 21 -6.39 -2.37 -0.76
N ASN A 22 -6.43 -1.13 -1.19
CA ASN A 22 -6.61 -0.73 -2.58
C ASN A 22 -5.65 0.44 -2.93
N THR A 23 -5.88 1.08 -4.06
CA THR A 23 -5.06 2.19 -4.55
C THR A 23 -4.92 3.33 -3.53
N TYR A 24 -5.93 3.59 -2.69
CA TYR A 24 -5.94 4.73 -1.74
C TYR A 24 -5.76 4.31 -0.28
N ILE A 25 -6.35 3.19 0.14
CA ILE A 25 -6.41 2.77 1.54
C ILE A 25 -5.59 1.50 1.74
N SER A 26 -4.88 1.40 2.86
CA SER A 26 -4.34 0.15 3.37
C SER A 26 -4.86 -0.13 4.77
N ILE A 27 -5.24 -1.39 5.01
CA ILE A 27 -5.67 -1.95 6.29
C ILE A 27 -4.67 -3.07 6.62
N PRO A 28 -3.56 -2.74 7.30
CA PRO A 28 -2.48 -3.70 7.52
C PRO A 28 -2.78 -4.70 8.64
N HIS A 29 -3.71 -4.39 9.54
CA HIS A 29 -3.87 -5.08 10.82
C HIS A 29 -5.26 -5.68 11.06
N LEU A 30 -6.02 -6.01 10.00
CA LEU A 30 -7.27 -6.76 10.20
C LEU A 30 -6.98 -8.03 11.00
N ASP A 31 -7.61 -8.16 12.15
CA ASP A 31 -7.48 -9.33 13.03
C ASP A 31 -8.41 -10.47 12.56
N PRO A 32 -7.88 -11.62 12.12
CA PRO A 32 -8.71 -12.74 11.68
C PRO A 32 -9.51 -13.42 12.81
N ALA A 33 -9.09 -13.27 14.05
CA ALA A 33 -9.75 -13.91 15.19
C ALA A 33 -10.99 -13.15 15.68
N THR A 34 -11.05 -11.85 15.41
CA THR A 34 -12.14 -10.98 15.91
C THR A 34 -12.84 -10.18 14.80
N GLY A 35 -12.21 -10.04 13.64
CA GLY A 35 -12.69 -9.20 12.55
C GLY A 35 -12.54 -7.70 12.81
N VAL A 36 -11.82 -7.27 13.85
CA VAL A 36 -11.59 -5.86 14.14
C VAL A 36 -10.54 -5.25 13.22
N ILE A 37 -10.69 -3.98 12.91
CA ILE A 37 -9.76 -3.13 12.16
C ILE A 37 -9.20 -2.10 13.14
N PRO A 38 -7.98 -2.27 13.66
CA PRO A 38 -7.38 -1.34 14.62
C PRO A 38 -7.07 0.03 14.03
N ASP A 39 -6.71 0.04 12.76
CA ASP A 39 -6.21 1.22 12.06
C ASP A 39 -6.40 1.09 10.54
N LEU A 40 -6.38 2.23 9.85
CA LEU A 40 -6.29 2.32 8.40
C LEU A 40 -5.30 3.43 8.02
N TYR A 41 -4.70 3.31 6.83
CA TYR A 41 -3.67 4.25 6.38
C TYR A 41 -3.91 4.73 4.96
N VAL A 42 -3.53 5.98 4.72
CA VAL A 42 -3.51 6.63 3.40
C VAL A 42 -2.15 7.27 3.15
N LEU A 43 -1.77 7.40 1.89
CA LEU A 43 -0.61 8.21 1.50
C LEU A 43 -1.02 9.67 1.40
N SER A 44 -0.16 10.58 1.85
CA SER A 44 -0.34 12.03 1.73
C SER A 44 0.98 12.69 1.33
N ASP A 45 0.95 13.45 0.24
CA ASP A 45 2.10 14.23 -0.20
C ASP A 45 2.41 15.38 0.76
N ARG A 46 1.39 16.02 1.31
CA ARG A 46 1.57 17.12 2.29
C ARG A 46 2.18 16.64 3.59
N ALA A 47 1.84 15.43 4.02
CA ALA A 47 2.48 14.78 5.16
C ALA A 47 3.82 14.13 4.80
N ALA A 48 4.15 14.08 3.49
CA ALA A 48 5.33 13.43 2.92
C ALA A 48 5.49 11.95 3.35
N GLY A 49 4.36 11.25 3.59
CA GLY A 49 4.38 9.89 4.11
C GLY A 49 3.01 9.25 4.25
N LEU A 50 2.96 8.26 5.14
CA LEU A 50 1.78 7.48 5.44
C LEU A 50 1.05 8.08 6.65
N VAL A 51 -0.23 8.36 6.50
CA VAL A 51 -1.11 8.88 7.56
C VAL A 51 -2.10 7.80 7.97
N GLY A 52 -2.13 7.50 9.26
CA GLY A 52 -3.03 6.51 9.85
C GLY A 52 -4.14 7.14 10.69
N LEU A 53 -5.34 6.59 10.59
CA LEU A 53 -6.43 6.79 11.54
C LEU A 53 -6.45 5.59 12.48
N ARG A 54 -6.53 5.82 13.78
CA ARG A 54 -6.39 4.79 14.80
C ARG A 54 -7.36 4.96 15.95
N GLY A 55 -7.80 3.84 16.50
CA GLY A 55 -8.75 3.81 17.60
C GLY A 55 -8.19 4.19 18.98
N GLY A 56 -6.86 4.13 19.16
CA GLY A 56 -6.23 4.44 20.45
C GLY A 56 -6.54 3.38 21.51
N SER A 57 -7.52 3.61 22.37
CA SER A 57 -7.94 2.70 23.45
C SER A 57 -8.71 1.46 22.96
N GLY A 58 -9.23 1.48 21.72
CA GLY A 58 -9.96 0.40 21.09
C GLY A 58 -9.63 0.26 19.61
N PRO A 59 -10.25 -0.67 18.88
CA PRO A 59 -10.10 -0.75 17.43
C PRO A 59 -10.79 0.43 16.75
N LEU A 60 -10.22 0.92 15.66
CA LEU A 60 -10.84 1.97 14.85
C LEU A 60 -12.24 1.58 14.39
N LEU A 61 -12.39 0.32 13.91
CA LEU A 61 -13.68 -0.22 13.45
C LEU A 61 -13.90 -1.62 13.99
N ARG A 62 -15.13 -1.90 14.42
CA ARG A 62 -15.58 -3.20 14.90
C ARG A 62 -17.04 -3.47 14.47
N VAL A 63 -17.28 -4.65 13.91
CA VAL A 63 -18.63 -5.15 13.69
C VAL A 63 -19.24 -5.51 15.04
N ILE A 64 -20.41 -4.98 15.32
CA ILE A 64 -21.23 -5.31 16.49
C ILE A 64 -22.59 -5.82 16.06
N ALA A 65 -23.26 -6.58 16.92
CA ALA A 65 -24.61 -7.04 16.66
C ALA A 65 -25.44 -7.03 17.95
N ARG A 66 -26.77 -6.94 17.77
CA ARG A 66 -27.77 -7.10 18.84
C ARG A 66 -28.85 -8.07 18.38
N ASP A 67 -29.28 -8.92 19.29
CA ASP A 67 -30.41 -9.82 19.01
C ASP A 67 -31.77 -9.05 18.98
N ALA A 68 -32.85 -9.75 18.67
CA ALA A 68 -34.19 -9.17 18.64
C ALA A 68 -34.65 -8.59 20.00
N GLY A 69 -34.00 -8.99 21.09
CA GLY A 69 -34.25 -8.44 22.45
C GLY A 69 -33.35 -7.21 22.74
N GLY A 70 -32.50 -6.80 21.83
CA GLY A 70 -31.56 -5.69 22.01
C GLY A 70 -30.29 -6.05 22.78
N ASN A 71 -30.09 -7.35 23.12
CA ASN A 71 -28.90 -7.78 23.83
C ASN A 71 -27.68 -7.84 22.89
N PRO A 72 -26.47 -7.39 23.33
CA PRO A 72 -25.27 -7.46 22.52
C PRO A 72 -24.90 -8.94 22.27
N VAL A 73 -24.56 -9.23 21.01
CA VAL A 73 -24.08 -10.55 20.55
C VAL A 73 -22.76 -10.33 19.80
N ALA A 74 -21.75 -11.10 20.17
CA ALA A 74 -20.45 -10.98 19.49
C ALA A 74 -20.46 -11.79 18.18
N PHE A 75 -19.78 -11.24 17.16
CA PHE A 75 -19.35 -12.03 16.02
C PHE A 75 -18.07 -12.79 16.42
N VAL A 76 -18.11 -14.10 16.28
CA VAL A 76 -16.98 -15.00 16.62
C VAL A 76 -16.58 -15.74 15.35
N PRO A 77 -15.49 -15.34 14.69
CA PRO A 77 -14.93 -16.05 13.53
C PRO A 77 -14.41 -17.45 13.95
N ASP A 78 -14.68 -18.44 13.12
CA ASP A 78 -14.10 -19.80 13.21
C ASP A 78 -13.26 -20.15 11.98
N GLU A 79 -13.48 -19.43 10.86
CA GLU A 79 -12.69 -19.53 9.64
C GLU A 79 -12.33 -18.15 9.11
N ALA A 80 -11.05 -17.97 8.73
CA ALA A 80 -10.57 -16.78 8.04
C ALA A 80 -9.85 -17.18 6.75
N ARG A 81 -10.30 -16.66 5.63
CA ARG A 81 -9.72 -16.93 4.30
C ARG A 81 -9.70 -15.70 3.42
N ARG A 82 -9.18 -15.82 2.22
CA ARG A 82 -9.20 -14.79 1.18
C ARG A 82 -9.99 -15.27 -0.04
N GLU A 83 -10.95 -14.48 -0.49
CA GLU A 83 -11.53 -14.65 -1.82
C GLU A 83 -10.62 -13.97 -2.85
N GLU A 84 -10.49 -14.59 -4.01
CA GLU A 84 -9.62 -14.13 -5.10
C GLU A 84 -8.19 -13.78 -4.64
N ASP A 85 -7.67 -14.52 -3.64
CA ASP A 85 -6.36 -14.35 -3.00
C ASP A 85 -6.15 -12.97 -2.34
N TRP A 86 -7.17 -12.09 -2.26
CA TRP A 86 -7.03 -10.74 -1.71
C TRP A 86 -8.12 -10.31 -0.74
N ILE A 87 -9.39 -10.54 -1.03
CA ILE A 87 -10.53 -10.07 -0.22
C ILE A 87 -10.67 -10.92 1.05
N PRO A 88 -10.48 -10.37 2.27
CA PRO A 88 -10.72 -11.10 3.50
C PRO A 88 -12.18 -11.52 3.64
N LEU A 89 -12.40 -12.79 3.94
CA LEU A 89 -13.68 -13.39 4.30
C LEU A 89 -13.53 -14.11 5.64
N LEU A 90 -14.25 -13.63 6.63
CA LEU A 90 -14.36 -14.25 7.94
C LEU A 90 -15.73 -14.95 8.03
N ARG A 91 -15.73 -16.24 8.32
CA ARG A 91 -16.94 -17.01 8.62
C ARG A 91 -16.97 -17.30 10.11
N GLY A 92 -18.16 -17.40 10.67
CA GLY A 92 -18.34 -17.69 12.08
C GLY A 92 -19.78 -17.56 12.49
N PHE A 93 -20.01 -17.11 13.70
CA PHE A 93 -21.34 -17.03 14.29
C PHE A 93 -21.58 -15.68 14.97
N VAL A 94 -22.82 -15.20 14.90
CA VAL A 94 -23.35 -14.18 15.78
C VAL A 94 -24.34 -14.85 16.71
N GLY A 95 -23.95 -15.02 17.98
CA GLY A 95 -24.67 -15.88 18.90
C GLY A 95 -24.66 -17.35 18.44
N ARG A 96 -25.78 -17.87 17.93
CA ARG A 96 -25.88 -19.22 17.36
C ARG A 96 -26.11 -19.24 15.85
N ALA A 97 -26.28 -18.08 15.23
CA ALA A 97 -26.60 -17.98 13.83
C ALA A 97 -25.28 -17.87 13.00
N PRO A 98 -25.17 -18.63 11.90
CA PRO A 98 -24.07 -18.45 10.96
C PRO A 98 -24.01 -17.01 10.44
N ALA A 99 -22.81 -16.48 10.36
CA ALA A 99 -22.57 -15.14 9.83
C ALA A 99 -21.25 -15.08 9.06
N THR A 100 -21.18 -14.16 8.11
CA THR A 100 -19.95 -13.85 7.38
C THR A 100 -19.67 -12.35 7.45
N VAL A 101 -18.37 -12.01 7.56
CA VAL A 101 -17.89 -10.64 7.41
C VAL A 101 -16.87 -10.62 6.29
N ARG A 102 -17.11 -9.77 5.30
CA ARG A 102 -16.25 -9.60 4.14
C ARG A 102 -15.72 -8.16 4.09
N ILE A 103 -14.41 -7.98 3.95
CA ILE A 103 -13.81 -6.66 3.78
C ILE A 103 -13.43 -6.49 2.30
N VAL A 104 -14.21 -5.71 1.57
CA VAL A 104 -14.02 -5.53 0.12
C VAL A 104 -13.42 -4.15 -0.15
N PRO A 105 -12.17 -4.05 -0.61
CA PRO A 105 -11.54 -2.81 -1.03
C PRO A 105 -11.64 -2.65 -2.55
N PRO A 106 -12.64 -1.96 -3.12
CA PRO A 106 -12.70 -1.74 -4.55
C PRO A 106 -11.41 -1.07 -5.04
N PRO A 107 -10.73 -1.62 -6.06
CA PRO A 107 -9.33 -1.29 -6.35
C PRO A 107 -9.03 0.18 -6.62
N GLU A 108 -9.95 0.90 -7.27
CA GLU A 108 -9.76 2.30 -7.70
C GLU A 108 -10.66 3.28 -6.93
N GLU A 109 -11.34 2.83 -5.86
CA GLU A 109 -12.22 3.68 -5.05
C GLU A 109 -11.52 4.21 -3.79
N ARG A 110 -11.90 5.41 -3.36
CA ARG A 110 -11.41 6.02 -2.11
C ARG A 110 -12.14 5.49 -0.87
N GLY A 111 -12.37 4.18 -0.84
CA GLY A 111 -13.12 3.55 0.24
C GLY A 111 -13.00 2.03 0.22
N PHE A 112 -13.65 1.42 1.22
CA PHE A 112 -13.85 -0.02 1.29
C PHE A 112 -15.22 -0.33 1.92
N LEU A 113 -15.63 -1.59 1.79
CA LEU A 113 -16.91 -2.10 2.26
C LEU A 113 -16.65 -3.08 3.40
N VAL A 114 -17.46 -3.00 4.45
CA VAL A 114 -17.61 -4.05 5.46
C VAL A 114 -19.00 -4.67 5.23
N LEU A 115 -19.01 -5.84 4.62
CA LEU A 115 -20.25 -6.56 4.27
C LEU A 115 -20.50 -7.66 5.29
N VAL A 116 -21.66 -7.62 5.93
CA VAL A 116 -22.08 -8.60 6.92
C VAL A 116 -23.32 -9.33 6.41
N GLU A 117 -23.29 -10.65 6.41
CA GLU A 117 -24.39 -11.53 6.02
C GLU A 117 -24.70 -12.51 7.16
N THR A 118 -25.99 -12.78 7.43
CA THR A 118 -26.39 -13.72 8.48
C THR A 118 -27.76 -14.33 8.20
N ASP A 119 -28.00 -15.50 8.78
CA ASP A 119 -29.29 -16.20 8.71
C ASP A 119 -30.26 -15.81 9.84
N ALA A 120 -29.91 -14.87 10.72
CA ALA A 120 -30.72 -14.43 11.85
C ALA A 120 -31.31 -13.02 11.64
N ASP A 121 -32.42 -12.76 12.38
CA ASP A 121 -32.94 -11.39 12.55
C ASP A 121 -32.09 -10.69 13.59
N LEU A 122 -31.27 -9.70 13.16
CA LEU A 122 -30.34 -8.98 14.01
C LEU A 122 -30.34 -7.49 13.68
N GLU A 123 -29.96 -6.69 14.66
CA GLU A 123 -29.45 -5.36 14.43
C GLU A 123 -27.91 -5.48 14.30
N VAL A 124 -27.36 -5.21 13.12
CA VAL A 124 -25.93 -5.23 12.85
C VAL A 124 -25.41 -3.81 12.78
N GLY A 125 -24.32 -3.54 13.47
CA GLY A 125 -23.69 -2.22 13.49
C GLY A 125 -22.20 -2.25 13.21
N LEU A 126 -21.70 -1.08 12.83
CA LEU A 126 -20.28 -0.78 12.80
C LEU A 126 -19.99 0.24 13.91
N GLU A 127 -19.21 -0.18 14.90
CA GLU A 127 -18.69 0.72 15.92
C GLU A 127 -17.42 1.38 15.40
N VAL A 128 -17.31 2.66 15.65
CA VAL A 128 -16.19 3.52 15.31
C VAL A 128 -15.60 4.07 16.59
N CYS A 129 -14.28 3.92 16.78
CA CYS A 129 -13.54 4.58 17.84
C CYS A 129 -12.35 5.30 17.20
N TRP A 130 -12.28 6.62 17.31
CA TRP A 130 -11.21 7.40 16.68
C TRP A 130 -10.57 8.37 17.67
N GLU A 131 -9.35 8.08 18.09
CA GLU A 131 -8.62 8.84 19.10
C GLU A 131 -7.31 9.41 18.59
N GLU A 132 -6.69 8.76 17.60
CA GLU A 132 -5.34 9.09 17.19
C GLU A 132 -5.19 9.22 15.68
N VAL A 133 -4.28 10.10 15.28
CA VAL A 133 -3.66 10.14 13.95
C VAL A 133 -2.22 9.66 14.08
N VAL A 134 -1.80 8.80 13.16
CA VAL A 134 -0.43 8.27 13.14
C VAL A 134 0.28 8.76 11.91
N LEU A 135 1.45 9.37 12.08
CA LEU A 135 2.35 9.65 10.97
C LEU A 135 3.42 8.57 10.92
N ALA A 136 3.50 7.86 9.80
CA ALA A 136 4.47 6.79 9.57
C ALA A 136 5.29 7.10 8.31
N ILE A 137 6.52 7.58 8.53
CA ILE A 137 7.51 7.83 7.48
C ILE A 137 8.69 6.89 7.72
N PHE A 138 9.44 7.12 8.79
CA PHE A 138 10.54 6.28 9.24
C PHE A 138 10.15 5.44 10.47
N ARG A 139 9.43 6.02 11.42
CA ARG A 139 8.83 5.32 12.56
C ARG A 139 7.42 5.84 12.75
N SER A 140 6.52 4.96 13.11
CA SER A 140 5.15 5.35 13.44
C SER A 140 5.14 6.25 14.66
N ARG A 141 4.56 7.43 14.53
CA ARG A 141 4.41 8.41 15.61
C ARG A 141 2.94 8.75 15.77
N PRO A 142 2.32 8.41 16.88
CA PRO A 142 0.98 8.91 17.19
C PRO A 142 1.05 10.42 17.40
N LEU A 143 0.11 11.12 16.79
CA LEU A 143 -0.07 12.56 16.89
C LEU A 143 -1.42 12.81 17.56
N ARG A 144 -1.40 13.58 18.64
CA ARG A 144 -2.62 14.07 19.27
C ARG A 144 -3.02 15.39 18.60
N LEU A 145 -3.83 15.27 17.58
CA LEU A 145 -4.38 16.41 16.83
C LEU A 145 -5.84 16.60 17.21
N PRO A 146 -6.37 17.81 17.13
CA PRO A 146 -7.80 18.02 17.26
C PRO A 146 -8.55 17.25 16.19
N LEU A 147 -9.54 16.45 16.60
CA LEU A 147 -10.38 15.65 15.75
C LEU A 147 -11.80 16.19 15.79
N SER A 148 -12.46 16.25 14.66
CA SER A 148 -13.89 16.55 14.55
C SER A 148 -14.63 15.33 14.03
N MET A 149 -15.78 15.01 14.61
CA MET A 149 -16.68 14.01 14.09
C MET A 149 -18.12 14.49 14.26
N ARG A 150 -18.93 14.33 13.23
CA ARG A 150 -20.35 14.73 13.23
C ARG A 150 -21.20 13.78 12.40
N TRP A 151 -22.48 13.80 12.65
CA TRP A 151 -23.48 13.22 11.78
C TRP A 151 -23.82 14.19 10.64
N ASP A 152 -23.83 13.70 9.42
CA ASP A 152 -24.32 14.46 8.26
C ASP A 152 -25.65 13.90 7.79
N PRO A 153 -26.77 14.63 8.00
CA PRO A 153 -28.09 14.15 7.63
C PRO A 153 -28.31 14.08 6.12
N TRP A 154 -27.57 14.87 5.34
CA TRP A 154 -27.68 14.89 3.88
C TRP A 154 -27.13 13.60 3.26
N THR A 155 -25.98 13.15 3.70
CA THR A 155 -25.38 11.89 3.24
C THR A 155 -25.75 10.70 4.12
N SER A 156 -26.46 10.91 5.23
CA SER A 156 -26.76 9.89 6.24
C SER A 156 -25.52 9.09 6.61
N SER A 157 -24.46 9.81 7.04
CA SER A 157 -23.16 9.24 7.39
C SER A 157 -22.51 9.97 8.57
N LEU A 158 -21.64 9.26 9.28
CA LEU A 158 -20.69 9.85 10.20
C LEU A 158 -19.53 10.40 9.41
N CYS A 159 -19.12 11.64 9.68
CA CYS A 159 -18.02 12.31 8.99
C CYS A 159 -17.01 12.78 10.02
N GLY A 160 -15.75 12.56 9.72
CA GLY A 160 -14.65 12.94 10.58
C GLY A 160 -13.54 13.65 9.82
N GLU A 161 -12.86 14.56 10.49
CA GLU A 161 -11.74 15.32 9.94
C GLU A 161 -10.69 15.60 11.00
N VAL A 162 -9.44 15.60 10.57
CA VAL A 162 -8.31 16.11 11.38
C VAL A 162 -8.28 17.62 11.24
N LEU A 163 -8.43 18.33 12.36
CA LEU A 163 -8.44 19.79 12.38
C LEU A 163 -7.03 20.38 12.51
N GLY A 164 -6.77 21.47 11.78
CA GLY A 164 -5.53 22.23 11.89
C GLY A 164 -4.50 21.91 10.81
N SER A 165 -3.23 21.92 11.16
CA SER A 165 -2.10 21.70 10.25
C SER A 165 -2.09 20.29 9.63
N PRO A 166 -1.41 20.09 8.48
CA PRO A 166 -1.24 18.77 7.90
C PRO A 166 -0.92 17.69 8.92
N PRO A 167 -1.46 16.47 8.77
CA PRO A 167 -2.06 15.92 7.54
C PRO A 167 -3.56 16.19 7.44
N PRO A 168 -4.03 16.84 6.35
CA PRO A 168 -5.45 16.92 6.10
C PRO A 168 -5.95 15.53 5.67
N VAL A 169 -6.77 14.93 6.48
CA VAL A 169 -7.46 13.67 6.16
C VAL A 169 -8.88 13.75 6.70
N GLY A 170 -9.82 13.69 5.79
CA GLY A 170 -11.22 13.49 6.07
C GLY A 170 -11.59 12.03 5.82
N TRP A 171 -12.55 11.53 6.57
CA TRP A 171 -13.12 10.22 6.37
C TRP A 171 -14.61 10.20 6.68
N ALA A 172 -15.31 9.22 6.16
CA ALA A 172 -16.73 9.05 6.46
C ALA A 172 -17.10 7.58 6.56
N VAL A 173 -18.13 7.32 7.38
CA VAL A 173 -18.72 6.00 7.56
C VAL A 173 -20.22 6.09 7.35
N GLY A 174 -20.75 5.30 6.42
CA GLY A 174 -22.16 5.19 6.12
C GLY A 174 -22.58 3.75 5.92
N ALA A 175 -23.88 3.48 5.90
CA ALA A 175 -24.40 2.19 5.46
C ALA A 175 -24.83 2.24 3.99
N GLU A 176 -25.15 1.11 3.37
CA GLU A 176 -25.67 1.01 1.98
C GLU A 176 -26.90 1.89 1.76
N GLY A 177 -27.81 1.97 2.76
CA GLY A 177 -28.90 2.91 2.88
C GLY A 177 -28.76 3.79 4.11
N PRO A 178 -29.78 4.60 4.45
CA PRO A 178 -29.84 5.27 5.74
C PRO A 178 -29.80 4.22 6.86
N PRO A 179 -28.95 4.37 7.90
CA PRO A 179 -28.96 3.45 9.03
C PRO A 179 -30.26 3.60 9.84
N ASP A 180 -30.71 2.53 10.51
CA ASP A 180 -31.89 2.58 11.41
C ASP A 180 -31.56 3.39 12.67
N HIS A 181 -30.33 3.26 13.17
CA HIS A 181 -29.85 3.98 14.36
C HIS A 181 -28.41 4.43 14.19
N PHE A 182 -28.10 5.55 14.83
CA PHE A 182 -26.73 5.98 15.03
C PHE A 182 -26.54 6.58 16.42
N THR A 183 -25.32 6.47 16.94
CA THR A 183 -24.88 7.18 18.14
C THR A 183 -23.58 7.90 17.84
N LEU A 184 -23.34 9.00 18.55
CA LEU A 184 -22.10 9.77 18.44
C LEU A 184 -21.83 10.41 19.80
N ALA A 185 -20.64 10.19 20.34
CA ALA A 185 -20.19 10.72 21.60
C ALA A 185 -18.76 11.23 21.48
N ASP A 186 -18.53 12.42 22.01
CA ASP A 186 -17.17 12.95 22.28
C ASP A 186 -16.74 12.42 23.65
N GLU A 187 -15.67 11.63 23.68
CA GLU A 187 -15.10 11.07 24.91
C GLU A 187 -13.95 11.92 25.47
N GLY A 188 -13.74 13.12 24.91
CA GLY A 188 -12.68 14.06 25.31
C GLY A 188 -11.29 13.71 24.79
N ALA A 189 -10.92 12.42 24.74
CA ALA A 189 -9.70 11.94 24.11
C ALA A 189 -9.89 11.64 22.62
N GLY A 190 -11.13 11.45 22.18
CA GLY A 190 -11.50 11.08 20.82
C GLY A 190 -13.00 10.90 20.69
N TRP A 191 -13.41 10.21 19.64
CA TRP A 191 -14.80 10.04 19.26
C TRP A 191 -15.20 8.57 19.26
N ARG A 192 -16.37 8.28 19.81
CA ARG A 192 -17.02 6.98 19.69
C ARG A 192 -18.37 7.13 19.00
N ALA A 193 -18.61 6.29 18.01
CA ALA A 193 -19.85 6.31 17.26
C ALA A 193 -20.27 4.88 16.87
N THR A 194 -21.54 4.73 16.56
CA THR A 194 -22.11 3.48 16.04
C THR A 194 -23.11 3.82 14.95
N LEU A 195 -23.07 3.08 13.85
CA LEU A 195 -24.16 3.02 12.88
C LEU A 195 -24.70 1.59 12.88
N SER A 196 -26.04 1.42 12.89
CA SER A 196 -26.63 0.10 12.83
C SER A 196 -27.82 0.03 11.89
N CYS A 197 -28.01 -1.16 11.32
CA CYS A 197 -29.10 -1.52 10.42
C CYS A 197 -29.75 -2.81 10.89
N ARG A 198 -31.07 -2.90 10.81
CA ARG A 198 -31.79 -4.14 11.03
C ARG A 198 -31.78 -5.00 9.79
N ILE A 199 -31.36 -6.23 9.95
CA ILE A 199 -31.37 -7.22 8.88
C ILE A 199 -32.29 -8.38 9.26
N GLY A 200 -33.15 -8.76 8.32
CA GLY A 200 -34.00 -9.95 8.47
C GLY A 200 -33.22 -11.23 8.17
N ARG A 201 -33.90 -12.36 8.31
CA ARG A 201 -33.33 -13.68 7.99
C ARG A 201 -32.76 -13.72 6.57
N ARG A 202 -31.54 -14.29 6.42
CA ARG A 202 -30.76 -14.32 5.17
C ARG A 202 -30.54 -12.93 4.62
N GLY A 203 -30.44 -11.96 5.51
CA GLY A 203 -30.19 -10.58 5.18
C GLY A 203 -28.71 -10.24 5.15
N ARG A 204 -28.43 -9.08 4.59
CA ARG A 204 -27.10 -8.49 4.61
C ARG A 204 -27.17 -7.00 4.99
N CYS A 205 -26.05 -6.50 5.49
CA CYS A 205 -25.80 -5.09 5.68
C CYS A 205 -24.41 -4.77 5.17
N ALA A 206 -24.26 -3.67 4.44
CA ALA A 206 -22.96 -3.16 4.02
C ALA A 206 -22.70 -1.79 4.65
N PHE A 207 -21.54 -1.65 5.27
CA PHE A 207 -21.00 -0.38 5.71
C PHE A 207 -19.93 0.08 4.74
N LEU A 208 -19.96 1.37 4.41
CA LEU A 208 -19.06 2.05 3.50
C LEU A 208 -18.11 2.90 4.34
N VAL A 209 -16.81 2.73 4.19
CA VAL A 209 -15.79 3.56 4.84
C VAL A 209 -14.99 4.24 3.76
N THR A 210 -14.90 5.56 3.79
CA THR A 210 -14.29 6.37 2.74
C THR A 210 -13.27 7.35 3.30
N VAL A 211 -12.33 7.77 2.47
CA VAL A 211 -11.30 8.75 2.79
C VAL A 211 -11.18 9.80 1.70
N ALA A 212 -10.78 11.01 2.09
CA ALA A 212 -10.50 12.11 1.17
C ALA A 212 -9.52 13.09 1.85
N PRO A 213 -9.04 14.14 1.15
CA PRO A 213 -8.27 15.19 1.79
C PRO A 213 -9.04 15.95 2.87
N GLU A 214 -10.37 15.99 2.77
CA GLU A 214 -11.28 16.72 3.64
C GLU A 214 -12.60 15.97 3.83
N GLU A 215 -13.36 16.32 4.83
CA GLU A 215 -14.62 15.69 5.20
C GLU A 215 -15.63 15.68 4.03
N ASP A 216 -15.78 16.82 3.33
CA ASP A 216 -16.72 16.95 2.22
C ASP A 216 -16.46 15.95 1.09
N GLY A 217 -15.19 15.74 0.76
CA GLY A 217 -14.78 14.72 -0.21
C GLY A 217 -15.11 13.30 0.26
N ALA A 218 -14.87 13.01 1.53
CA ALA A 218 -15.15 11.69 2.07
C ALA A 218 -16.65 11.37 2.07
N ARG A 219 -17.50 12.29 2.56
CA ARG A 219 -18.96 12.08 2.58
C ARG A 219 -19.59 12.02 1.19
N THR A 220 -19.08 12.79 0.22
CA THR A 220 -19.55 12.69 -1.17
C THR A 220 -19.14 11.38 -1.82
N THR A 221 -18.01 10.79 -1.41
CA THR A 221 -17.61 9.45 -1.83
C THR A 221 -18.59 8.38 -1.30
N ILE A 222 -19.18 8.53 -0.11
CA ILE A 222 -20.27 7.65 0.35
C ILE A 222 -21.44 7.67 -0.64
N VAL A 223 -21.85 8.87 -1.08
CA VAL A 223 -22.95 9.02 -2.06
C VAL A 223 -22.59 8.36 -3.40
N HIS A 224 -21.33 8.51 -3.85
CA HIS A 224 -20.84 7.87 -5.06
C HIS A 224 -20.92 6.33 -4.94
N LEU A 225 -20.37 5.75 -3.87
CA LEU A 225 -20.36 4.30 -3.69
C LEU A 225 -21.78 3.71 -3.57
N ARG A 226 -22.71 4.40 -2.90
CA ARG A 226 -24.13 4.03 -2.88
C ARG A 226 -24.76 4.04 -4.27
N ARG A 227 -24.41 5.03 -5.10
CA ARG A 227 -24.92 5.14 -6.48
C ARG A 227 -24.39 4.01 -7.36
N VAL A 228 -23.14 3.63 -7.20
CA VAL A 228 -22.56 2.46 -7.89
C VAL A 228 -23.26 1.18 -7.43
N GLY A 229 -23.52 1.07 -6.13
CA GLY A 229 -24.17 -0.07 -5.50
C GLY A 229 -23.20 -1.15 -5.02
N VAL A 230 -23.50 -1.72 -3.86
CA VAL A 230 -22.64 -2.71 -3.19
C VAL A 230 -22.35 -3.92 -4.07
N ASP A 231 -23.36 -4.49 -4.73
CA ASP A 231 -23.21 -5.66 -5.59
C ASP A 231 -22.28 -5.39 -6.78
N ALA A 232 -22.41 -4.23 -7.39
CA ALA A 232 -21.54 -3.82 -8.49
C ALA A 232 -20.10 -3.63 -8.01
N LEU A 233 -19.88 -2.96 -6.87
CA LEU A 233 -18.56 -2.77 -6.28
C LEU A 233 -17.87 -4.10 -5.95
N VAL A 234 -18.61 -5.06 -5.38
CA VAL A 234 -18.11 -6.41 -5.10
C VAL A 234 -17.74 -7.13 -6.40
N ALA A 235 -18.67 -7.16 -7.37
CA ALA A 235 -18.46 -7.84 -8.64
C ALA A 235 -17.30 -7.25 -9.44
N ASP A 236 -17.16 -5.92 -9.44
CA ASP A 236 -16.07 -5.24 -10.13
C ASP A 236 -14.73 -5.49 -9.45
N SER A 237 -14.70 -5.55 -8.11
CA SER A 237 -13.51 -5.91 -7.36
C SER A 237 -13.03 -7.32 -7.67
N VAL A 238 -13.95 -8.30 -7.64
CA VAL A 238 -13.66 -9.69 -8.00
C VAL A 238 -13.17 -9.80 -9.44
N ARG A 239 -13.85 -9.13 -10.36
CA ARG A 239 -13.46 -9.13 -11.80
C ARG A 239 -12.08 -8.52 -11.99
N TRP A 240 -11.78 -7.40 -11.34
CA TRP A 240 -10.49 -6.73 -11.41
C TRP A 240 -9.36 -7.63 -10.92
N LEU A 241 -9.52 -8.28 -9.77
CA LEU A 241 -8.57 -9.24 -9.20
C LEU A 241 -8.38 -10.44 -10.12
N TRP A 242 -9.48 -11.03 -10.58
CA TRP A 242 -9.44 -12.19 -11.48
C TRP A 242 -8.69 -11.92 -12.78
N GLN A 243 -8.85 -10.75 -13.37
CA GLN A 243 -8.15 -10.35 -14.60
C GLN A 243 -6.64 -10.19 -14.42
N ARG A 244 -6.18 -9.99 -13.20
CA ARG A 244 -4.77 -9.73 -12.86
C ARG A 244 -4.07 -10.89 -12.17
N ARG A 245 -4.76 -11.99 -11.95
CA ARG A 245 -4.15 -13.19 -11.37
C ARG A 245 -3.21 -13.84 -12.37
N VAL A 246 -2.06 -14.27 -11.87
CA VAL A 246 -1.22 -15.23 -12.60
C VAL A 246 -1.78 -16.63 -12.44
N ARG A 247 -1.60 -17.48 -13.44
CA ARG A 247 -2.05 -18.87 -13.45
C ARG A 247 -0.84 -19.79 -13.38
N LEU A 248 -0.80 -20.63 -12.37
CA LEU A 248 0.26 -21.61 -12.15
C LEU A 248 -0.35 -23.03 -12.13
N ARG A 249 0.49 -24.04 -12.39
CA ARG A 249 0.03 -25.44 -12.37
C ARG A 249 -0.32 -25.94 -10.97
N ASP A 250 0.39 -25.43 -9.96
CA ASP A 250 0.16 -25.75 -8.54
C ASP A 250 -0.77 -24.69 -7.94
N PRO A 251 -1.99 -25.04 -7.51
CA PRO A 251 -2.94 -24.08 -6.95
C PRO A 251 -2.45 -23.41 -5.65
N ALA A 252 -1.67 -24.12 -4.81
CA ALA A 252 -1.14 -23.56 -3.58
C ALA A 252 -0.06 -22.50 -3.86
N LEU A 253 0.79 -22.75 -4.86
CA LEU A 253 1.77 -21.80 -5.34
C LEU A 253 1.10 -20.63 -6.05
N GLU A 254 0.05 -20.88 -6.85
CA GLU A 254 -0.78 -19.83 -7.50
C GLU A 254 -1.35 -18.86 -6.47
N GLY A 255 -2.01 -19.36 -5.43
CA GLY A 255 -2.58 -18.51 -4.38
C GLY A 255 -1.53 -17.67 -3.65
N ARG A 256 -0.36 -18.26 -3.32
CA ARG A 256 0.75 -17.52 -2.68
C ARG A 256 1.33 -16.46 -3.61
N ALA A 257 1.52 -16.78 -4.87
CA ALA A 257 2.04 -15.84 -5.87
C ALA A 257 1.08 -14.66 -6.03
N ASN A 258 -0.22 -14.93 -6.21
CA ASN A 258 -1.23 -13.86 -6.35
C ASN A 258 -1.34 -13.00 -5.10
N LEU A 259 -1.35 -13.60 -3.90
CA LEU A 259 -1.33 -12.83 -2.66
C LEU A 259 -0.13 -11.87 -2.59
N ASN A 260 1.07 -12.34 -2.94
CA ASN A 260 2.27 -11.50 -2.94
C ASN A 260 2.21 -10.40 -4.02
N LEU A 261 1.69 -10.69 -5.21
CA LEU A 261 1.53 -9.71 -6.28
C LEU A 261 0.52 -8.62 -5.90
N PHE A 262 -0.63 -8.99 -5.31
CA PHE A 262 -1.62 -8.03 -4.82
C PHE A 262 -1.09 -7.23 -3.63
N PHE A 263 -0.37 -7.89 -2.71
CA PHE A 263 0.28 -7.18 -1.61
C PHE A 263 1.28 -6.15 -2.14
N ASN A 264 2.13 -6.53 -3.08
CA ASN A 264 3.07 -5.62 -3.72
C ASN A 264 2.35 -4.46 -4.41
N ARG A 265 1.27 -4.74 -5.16
CA ARG A 265 0.47 -3.72 -5.86
C ARG A 265 -0.15 -2.70 -4.90
N PHE A 266 -0.67 -3.14 -3.76
CA PHE A 266 -1.43 -2.27 -2.86
C PHE A 266 -0.65 -1.83 -1.61
N PHE A 267 0.50 -2.44 -1.31
CA PHE A 267 1.30 -2.04 -0.15
C PHE A 267 2.65 -1.40 -0.49
N ALA A 268 3.23 -1.68 -1.68
CA ALA A 268 4.42 -0.97 -2.13
C ALA A 268 4.11 0.25 -3.01
N THR A 269 2.85 0.38 -3.48
CA THR A 269 2.40 1.52 -4.28
C THR A 269 1.01 1.97 -3.86
N GLY A 270 0.65 3.20 -4.22
CA GLY A 270 -0.69 3.77 -4.03
C GLY A 270 -0.77 5.19 -4.52
N ARG A 271 -1.96 5.79 -4.43
CA ARG A 271 -2.14 7.22 -4.71
C ARG A 271 -2.22 8.01 -3.40
N ALA A 272 -1.55 9.15 -3.39
CA ALA A 272 -1.71 10.12 -2.32
C ALA A 272 -3.15 10.66 -2.35
N VAL A 273 -3.79 10.69 -1.18
CA VAL A 273 -5.21 11.07 -1.07
C VAL A 273 -5.45 12.54 -1.41
N ASP A 274 -4.43 13.39 -1.21
CA ASP A 274 -4.48 14.84 -1.34
C ASP A 274 -4.06 15.37 -2.72
N THR A 275 -3.31 14.63 -3.51
CA THR A 275 -2.80 15.09 -4.82
C THR A 275 -3.10 14.13 -5.98
N GLU A 276 -3.65 12.96 -5.72
CA GLU A 276 -3.82 11.86 -6.70
C GLU A 276 -2.51 11.34 -7.29
N ARG A 277 -1.37 11.87 -6.86
CA ARG A 277 -0.08 11.44 -7.34
C ARG A 277 0.16 9.98 -6.99
N LEU A 278 0.66 9.24 -7.95
CA LEU A 278 1.05 7.85 -7.75
C LEU A 278 2.39 7.80 -7.00
N CYS A 279 2.43 7.07 -5.90
CA CYS A 279 3.59 6.97 -5.05
C CYS A 279 4.09 5.53 -4.99
N ALA A 280 5.42 5.38 -4.91
CA ALA A 280 6.07 4.15 -4.47
C ALA A 280 6.63 4.37 -3.06
N VAL A 281 6.47 3.37 -2.20
CA VAL A 281 6.95 3.38 -0.81
C VAL A 281 7.51 2.02 -0.45
N THR A 282 8.29 1.95 0.61
CA THR A 282 8.78 0.67 1.12
C THR A 282 7.63 -0.20 1.58
N SER A 283 6.66 0.35 2.33
CA SER A 283 5.43 -0.35 2.68
C SER A 283 4.33 0.63 3.12
N ARG A 284 3.09 0.34 2.79
CA ARG A 284 1.90 1.00 3.35
C ARG A 284 1.41 0.33 4.64
N SER A 285 2.33 -0.31 5.38
CA SER A 285 2.10 -0.90 6.69
C SER A 285 3.06 -0.32 7.71
N PRO A 286 2.58 0.25 8.84
CA PRO A 286 3.46 0.81 9.87
C PRO A 286 4.23 -0.25 10.67
N ARG A 287 3.99 -1.55 10.42
CA ARG A 287 4.78 -2.65 10.98
C ARG A 287 6.23 -2.62 10.50
N TYR A 288 6.44 -2.14 9.29
CA TYR A 288 7.78 -1.92 8.78
C TYR A 288 8.27 -0.54 9.21
N TYR A 289 9.43 -0.47 9.84
CA TYR A 289 9.90 0.76 10.52
C TYR A 289 10.16 1.95 9.60
N VAL A 290 10.35 1.71 8.30
CA VAL A 290 10.56 2.74 7.26
C VAL A 290 9.39 2.86 6.28
N SER A 291 8.19 2.55 6.73
CA SER A 291 7.01 2.30 5.91
C SER A 291 6.71 3.36 4.85
N GLY A 292 6.53 4.61 5.24
CA GLY A 292 6.07 5.70 4.35
C GLY A 292 7.17 6.39 3.55
N ALA A 293 8.38 5.85 3.50
CA ALA A 293 9.52 6.43 2.79
C ALA A 293 9.81 5.68 1.48
N PHE A 294 10.65 6.27 0.64
CA PHE A 294 11.08 5.71 -0.64
C PHE A 294 12.54 5.29 -0.59
N TRP A 295 12.80 4.05 -1.00
CA TRP A 295 14.10 3.49 -1.34
C TRP A 295 14.07 3.04 -2.79
N ALA A 296 15.02 3.50 -3.61
CA ALA A 296 15.07 3.10 -5.02
C ALA A 296 15.31 1.58 -5.18
N ARG A 297 16.09 0.97 -4.30
CA ARG A 297 16.30 -0.49 -4.23
C ARG A 297 14.99 -1.23 -4.07
N ASP A 298 14.20 -0.87 -3.05
CA ASP A 298 12.93 -1.51 -2.72
C ASP A 298 11.90 -1.35 -3.84
N ALA A 299 11.77 -0.14 -4.35
CA ALA A 299 10.81 0.17 -5.40
C ALA A 299 11.18 -0.47 -6.74
N LEU A 300 12.45 -0.39 -7.17
CA LEU A 300 12.86 -0.73 -8.53
C LEU A 300 13.38 -2.15 -8.68
N PHE A 301 14.03 -2.74 -7.66
CA PHE A 301 14.51 -4.12 -7.73
C PHE A 301 13.55 -5.14 -7.12
N TRP A 302 12.81 -4.77 -6.06
CA TRP A 302 11.96 -5.74 -5.37
C TRP A 302 10.49 -5.63 -5.77
N SER A 303 9.97 -4.41 -5.91
CA SER A 303 8.55 -4.21 -6.19
C SER A 303 8.22 -4.17 -7.68
N LEU A 304 8.97 -3.42 -8.47
CA LEU A 304 8.68 -3.18 -9.88
C LEU A 304 8.64 -4.46 -10.73
N PRO A 305 9.52 -5.46 -10.55
CA PRO A 305 9.44 -6.70 -11.33
C PRO A 305 8.12 -7.45 -11.15
N GLY A 306 7.60 -7.50 -9.92
CA GLY A 306 6.27 -8.06 -9.64
C GLY A 306 5.16 -7.28 -10.31
N LEU A 307 5.23 -5.96 -10.29
CA LEU A 307 4.28 -5.08 -10.99
C LEU A 307 4.31 -5.28 -12.51
N CYS A 308 5.49 -5.46 -13.10
CA CYS A 308 5.62 -5.75 -14.54
C CYS A 308 4.90 -7.04 -14.96
N VAL A 309 4.87 -8.05 -14.09
CA VAL A 309 4.17 -9.32 -14.34
C VAL A 309 2.67 -9.18 -14.13
N HIS A 310 2.27 -8.47 -13.07
CA HIS A 310 0.91 -8.40 -12.58
C HIS A 310 0.06 -7.35 -13.32
N ASP A 311 0.60 -6.13 -13.47
CA ASP A 311 -0.06 -4.99 -14.12
C ASP A 311 0.98 -4.11 -14.83
N PRO A 312 1.39 -4.46 -16.07
CA PRO A 312 2.41 -3.72 -16.81
C PRO A 312 2.10 -2.23 -16.99
N ARG A 313 0.82 -1.87 -17.13
CA ARG A 313 0.40 -0.46 -17.27
C ARG A 313 0.66 0.31 -15.97
N TRP A 314 0.37 -0.32 -14.84
CA TRP A 314 0.66 0.27 -13.54
C TRP A 314 2.16 0.37 -13.29
N ALA A 315 2.94 -0.67 -13.62
CA ALA A 315 4.40 -0.64 -13.55
C ALA A 315 4.99 0.53 -14.35
N THR A 316 4.50 0.76 -15.57
CA THR A 316 4.89 1.88 -16.43
C THR A 316 4.56 3.23 -15.76
N ALA A 317 3.36 3.38 -15.20
CA ALA A 317 2.95 4.60 -14.51
C ALA A 317 3.77 4.85 -13.24
N VAL A 318 4.04 3.81 -12.45
CA VAL A 318 4.90 3.88 -11.25
C VAL A 318 6.31 4.31 -11.61
N LEU A 319 6.92 3.68 -12.62
CA LEU A 319 8.28 4.05 -13.02
C LEU A 319 8.35 5.49 -13.54
N ARG A 320 7.35 5.94 -14.33
CA ARG A 320 7.29 7.34 -14.77
C ARG A 320 7.30 8.30 -13.59
N GLU A 321 6.48 8.05 -12.60
CA GLU A 321 6.38 8.89 -11.41
C GLU A 321 7.69 8.88 -10.60
N ILE A 322 8.31 7.70 -10.44
CA ILE A 322 9.60 7.58 -9.77
C ILE A 322 10.66 8.42 -10.51
N LEU A 323 10.75 8.32 -11.85
CA LEU A 323 11.71 9.10 -12.62
C LEU A 323 11.48 10.61 -12.44
N GLN A 324 10.23 11.06 -12.48
CA GLN A 324 9.88 12.47 -12.32
C GLN A 324 10.20 13.02 -10.93
N THR A 325 9.96 12.22 -9.90
CA THR A 325 10.03 12.67 -8.50
C THR A 325 11.42 12.49 -7.91
N THR A 326 12.11 11.40 -8.25
CA THR A 326 13.31 10.99 -7.51
C THR A 326 14.60 11.06 -8.30
N TRP A 327 14.58 11.11 -9.63
CA TRP A 327 15.79 11.23 -10.43
C TRP A 327 16.31 12.68 -10.43
N PRO A 328 17.62 12.95 -10.21
CA PRO A 328 18.70 12.01 -9.92
C PRO A 328 18.95 11.76 -8.42
N GLN A 329 18.12 12.31 -7.51
CA GLN A 329 18.32 12.23 -6.05
C GLN A 329 18.10 10.82 -5.49
N GLY A 330 17.48 9.92 -6.26
CA GLY A 330 17.14 8.57 -5.83
C GLY A 330 18.32 7.64 -5.55
N ALA A 331 19.56 8.11 -5.79
CA ALA A 331 20.78 7.45 -5.33
C ALA A 331 21.12 7.78 -3.87
N GLN A 332 20.36 8.66 -3.21
CA GLN A 332 20.44 8.88 -1.76
C GLN A 332 19.87 7.69 -1.02
N HIS A 333 20.36 7.47 0.23
CA HIS A 333 19.95 6.36 1.06
C HIS A 333 18.40 6.27 1.15
N ALA A 334 17.72 7.33 1.54
CA ALA A 334 16.26 7.35 1.57
C ALA A 334 15.69 8.72 1.21
N LEU A 335 14.50 8.72 0.62
CA LEU A 335 13.74 9.91 0.27
C LEU A 335 12.37 9.91 0.93
N TYR A 336 11.82 11.09 1.18
CA TYR A 336 10.40 11.29 1.38
C TYR A 336 9.63 11.02 0.09
N LEU A 337 8.31 10.87 0.17
CA LEU A 337 7.44 10.65 -0.99
C LEU A 337 7.62 11.70 -2.09
N ASN A 338 7.91 12.94 -1.73
CA ASN A 338 8.09 14.07 -2.65
C ASN A 338 9.50 14.15 -3.25
N GLY A 339 10.35 13.15 -3.03
CA GLY A 339 11.71 13.09 -3.57
C GLY A 339 12.76 13.90 -2.80
N THR A 340 12.38 14.59 -1.71
CA THR A 340 13.37 15.27 -0.86
C THR A 340 14.13 14.27 0.01
N SER A 341 15.39 14.55 0.33
CA SER A 341 16.23 13.63 1.11
C SER A 341 15.72 13.46 2.53
N LEU A 342 15.46 12.21 2.93
CA LEU A 342 15.17 11.80 4.30
C LEU A 342 16.46 11.41 5.02
N TYR A 343 17.27 10.55 4.39
CA TYR A 343 18.61 10.20 4.84
C TYR A 343 19.60 10.42 3.69
N PRO A 344 20.58 11.31 3.88
CA PRO A 344 21.62 11.50 2.89
C PRO A 344 22.62 10.33 2.92
N GLY A 345 23.19 10.03 1.79
CA GLY A 345 24.19 8.99 1.62
C GLY A 345 24.06 8.38 0.21
N PHE A 346 25.17 8.25 -0.49
CA PHE A 346 25.17 7.67 -1.84
C PHE A 346 25.21 6.15 -1.77
N GLU A 347 24.26 5.50 -2.44
CA GLU A 347 24.22 4.05 -2.61
C GLU A 347 24.27 3.69 -4.08
N LEU A 348 25.29 2.92 -4.44
CA LEU A 348 25.59 2.60 -5.83
C LEU A 348 24.53 1.72 -6.48
N ASP A 349 24.01 0.75 -5.75
CA ASP A 349 22.95 -0.14 -6.24
C ASP A 349 21.64 0.64 -6.51
N GLN A 350 21.29 1.60 -5.65
CA GLN A 350 20.13 2.46 -5.84
C GLN A 350 20.25 3.32 -7.10
N LEU A 351 21.44 3.89 -7.38
CA LEU A 351 21.70 4.59 -8.65
C LEU A 351 21.52 3.64 -9.84
N CYS A 352 22.08 2.43 -9.76
CA CYS A 352 22.02 1.44 -10.83
C CYS A 352 20.62 0.90 -11.10
N ALA A 353 19.72 0.99 -10.13
CA ALA A 353 18.37 0.51 -10.25
C ALA A 353 17.56 1.23 -11.35
N TYR A 354 17.81 2.52 -11.60
CA TYR A 354 17.07 3.30 -12.60
C TYR A 354 17.20 2.77 -14.03
N PRO A 355 18.40 2.65 -14.62
CA PRO A 355 18.54 2.10 -15.96
C PRO A 355 18.01 0.66 -16.07
N ILE A 356 18.23 -0.16 -15.03
CA ILE A 356 17.79 -1.57 -15.00
C ILE A 356 16.27 -1.63 -14.97
N ALA A 357 15.60 -0.80 -14.17
CA ALA A 357 14.14 -0.69 -14.12
C ALA A 357 13.53 -0.23 -15.44
N ILE A 358 14.16 0.74 -16.12
CA ILE A 358 13.75 1.17 -17.46
C ILE A 358 13.76 -0.01 -18.43
N GLN A 359 14.80 -0.86 -18.40
CA GLN A 359 14.85 -2.05 -19.24
C GLN A 359 13.75 -3.06 -18.87
N GLN A 360 13.50 -3.29 -17.59
CA GLN A 360 12.45 -4.23 -17.15
C GLN A 360 11.07 -3.78 -17.64
N VAL A 361 10.73 -2.49 -17.48
CA VAL A 361 9.47 -1.96 -17.98
C VAL A 361 9.41 -2.00 -19.51
N ALA A 362 10.51 -1.72 -20.20
CA ALA A 362 10.59 -1.81 -21.66
C ALA A 362 10.34 -3.23 -22.22
N LEU A 363 10.64 -4.27 -21.44
CA LEU A 363 10.30 -5.66 -21.80
C LEU A 363 8.80 -5.93 -21.68
N ALA A 364 8.12 -5.28 -20.73
CA ALA A 364 6.69 -5.42 -20.50
C ALA A 364 5.86 -4.44 -21.37
N ASP A 365 6.38 -3.23 -21.60
CA ASP A 365 5.80 -2.21 -22.51
C ASP A 365 6.91 -1.61 -23.41
N PRO A 366 7.13 -2.16 -24.61
CA PRO A 366 8.19 -1.69 -25.51
C PRO A 366 8.03 -0.24 -26.02
N ARG A 367 6.87 0.39 -25.82
CA ARG A 367 6.64 1.79 -26.23
C ARG A 367 7.17 2.77 -25.19
N PHE A 368 7.21 2.39 -23.92
CA PHE A 368 7.57 3.25 -22.79
C PHE A 368 8.89 4.02 -23.01
N PRO A 369 10.01 3.41 -23.47
CA PRO A 369 11.26 4.15 -23.67
C PRO A 369 11.20 5.21 -24.76
N ARG A 370 10.23 5.14 -25.68
CA ARG A 370 10.06 6.09 -26.77
C ARG A 370 9.09 7.22 -26.42
N GLU A 371 8.10 6.92 -25.60
CA GLU A 371 7.04 7.83 -25.20
C GLU A 371 7.40 8.67 -23.95
N GLU A 372 8.43 8.25 -23.19
CA GLU A 372 8.83 8.92 -21.95
C GLU A 372 10.16 9.68 -22.12
N PRO A 373 10.15 11.03 -22.22
CA PRO A 373 11.35 11.84 -22.44
C PRO A 373 12.42 11.67 -21.35
N LEU A 374 11.99 11.45 -20.09
CA LEU A 374 12.91 11.26 -18.97
C LEU A 374 13.75 10.00 -19.10
N VAL A 375 13.27 8.97 -19.80
CA VAL A 375 14.07 7.77 -20.06
C VAL A 375 15.35 8.12 -20.85
N ALA A 376 15.23 8.92 -21.89
CA ALA A 376 16.39 9.34 -22.67
C ALA A 376 17.37 10.19 -21.83
N GLU A 377 16.85 11.03 -20.96
CA GLU A 377 17.67 11.83 -20.04
C GLU A 377 18.41 10.94 -19.04
N VAL A 378 17.71 10.02 -18.37
CA VAL A 378 18.32 9.09 -17.40
C VAL A 378 19.44 8.28 -18.05
N LEU A 379 19.18 7.65 -19.20
CA LEU A 379 20.16 6.81 -19.89
C LEU A 379 21.39 7.61 -20.37
N ARG A 380 21.22 8.87 -20.73
CA ARG A 380 22.32 9.75 -21.12
C ARG A 380 23.14 10.23 -19.93
N ARG A 381 22.49 10.65 -18.83
CA ARG A 381 23.16 11.24 -17.65
C ARG A 381 23.73 10.21 -16.68
N PHE A 382 23.18 8.99 -16.66
CA PHE A 382 23.62 7.95 -15.73
C PHE A 382 25.13 7.70 -15.76
N PRO A 383 25.82 7.52 -16.94
CA PRO A 383 27.26 7.32 -16.97
C PRO A 383 28.06 8.51 -16.40
N GLU A 384 27.56 9.74 -16.57
CA GLU A 384 28.18 10.96 -16.05
C GLU A 384 28.11 11.03 -14.52
N VAL A 385 26.94 10.69 -13.96
CA VAL A 385 26.72 10.62 -12.50
C VAL A 385 27.56 9.48 -11.90
N LEU A 386 27.53 8.31 -12.52
CA LEU A 386 28.29 7.15 -12.06
C LEU A 386 29.79 7.41 -12.04
N ALA A 387 30.34 8.10 -13.04
CA ALA A 387 31.76 8.40 -13.15
C ALA A 387 32.30 9.21 -11.96
N GLN A 388 31.48 9.98 -11.28
CA GLN A 388 31.85 10.76 -10.08
C GLN A 388 32.22 9.86 -8.88
N HIS A 389 31.79 8.60 -8.90
CA HIS A 389 32.01 7.62 -7.83
C HIS A 389 33.12 6.60 -8.19
N LEU A 390 33.79 6.77 -9.33
CA LEU A 390 34.86 5.89 -9.75
C LEU A 390 36.15 6.19 -8.95
N ASP A 391 36.67 5.18 -8.27
CA ASP A 391 38.05 5.24 -7.76
C ASP A 391 39.03 4.84 -8.87
N SER A 392 39.70 5.82 -9.46
CA SER A 392 40.62 5.62 -10.59
C SER A 392 41.82 4.75 -10.24
N ARG A 393 42.18 4.61 -8.95
CA ARG A 393 43.32 3.78 -8.50
C ARG A 393 42.97 2.30 -8.52
N VAL A 394 41.71 1.97 -8.22
CA VAL A 394 41.21 0.59 -8.15
C VAL A 394 40.45 0.21 -9.41
N GLY A 395 39.89 1.19 -10.12
CA GLY A 395 39.06 0.98 -11.29
C GLY A 395 37.64 0.50 -10.97
N LEU A 396 37.19 0.69 -9.73
CA LEU A 396 35.87 0.28 -9.24
C LEU A 396 35.08 1.47 -8.69
N TYR A 397 33.78 1.37 -8.72
CA TYR A 397 32.88 2.37 -8.15
C TYR A 397 32.67 2.13 -6.66
N ARG A 398 32.56 3.23 -5.91
CA ARG A 398 32.35 3.23 -4.46
C ARG A 398 30.89 3.34 -4.11
N THR A 399 30.51 2.72 -2.99
CA THR A 399 29.23 2.92 -2.29
C THR A 399 29.47 3.43 -0.87
N PHE A 400 28.47 4.06 -0.25
CA PHE A 400 28.51 4.50 1.13
C PHE A 400 27.98 3.42 2.08
N LEU A 401 26.84 2.77 1.73
CA LEU A 401 26.26 1.66 2.45
C LEU A 401 26.16 0.43 1.53
N ASP A 402 26.07 -0.73 2.14
CA ASP A 402 25.74 -1.97 1.44
C ASP A 402 24.21 -2.16 1.29
N PRO A 403 23.73 -3.19 0.59
CA PRO A 403 22.30 -3.45 0.44
C PRO A 403 21.53 -3.78 1.74
N SER A 404 22.22 -3.96 2.86
CA SER A 404 21.62 -4.16 4.19
C SER A 404 21.51 -2.88 4.99
N ASP A 405 21.84 -1.73 4.37
CA ASP A 405 21.92 -0.40 4.99
C ASP A 405 23.05 -0.27 6.03
N ASP A 406 24.06 -1.15 5.97
CA ASP A 406 25.22 -1.15 6.85
C ASP A 406 26.47 -0.58 6.16
N PRO A 407 27.39 0.08 6.90
CA PRO A 407 28.67 0.50 6.36
C PRO A 407 29.52 -0.71 5.92
N PRO A 408 29.90 -0.83 4.65
CA PRO A 408 30.69 -1.96 4.18
C PRO A 408 32.13 -1.90 4.70
N SER A 409 32.73 -3.05 4.97
CA SER A 409 34.17 -3.14 5.33
C SER A 409 35.09 -2.58 4.25
N HIS A 410 34.64 -2.67 2.98
CA HIS A 410 35.31 -2.10 1.82
C HIS A 410 34.30 -1.39 0.92
N PRO A 411 34.56 -0.15 0.47
CA PRO A 411 33.60 0.64 -0.28
C PRO A 411 33.38 0.15 -1.73
N TRP A 412 34.10 -0.87 -2.18
CA TRP A 412 34.01 -1.42 -3.54
C TRP A 412 33.35 -2.81 -3.52
N LEU A 413 32.03 -2.85 -3.37
CA LEU A 413 31.29 -4.11 -3.34
C LEU A 413 31.21 -4.73 -4.73
N THR A 414 31.48 -6.04 -4.83
CA THR A 414 31.36 -6.79 -6.09
C THR A 414 29.95 -6.72 -6.65
N TYR A 415 28.94 -6.92 -5.78
CA TYR A 415 27.53 -6.83 -6.15
C TYR A 415 27.20 -5.50 -6.84
N ASP A 416 27.55 -4.38 -6.22
CA ASP A 416 27.26 -3.05 -6.74
C ASP A 416 28.00 -2.76 -8.06
N ASN A 417 29.23 -3.22 -8.19
CA ASN A 417 30.00 -3.03 -9.42
C ASN A 417 29.48 -3.89 -10.58
N VAL A 418 28.90 -5.07 -10.30
CA VAL A 418 28.16 -5.87 -11.29
C VAL A 418 26.90 -5.15 -11.74
N LEU A 419 26.16 -4.52 -10.81
CA LEU A 419 24.99 -3.70 -11.15
C LEU A 419 25.40 -2.47 -11.97
N ALA A 420 26.50 -1.79 -11.63
CA ALA A 420 27.02 -0.66 -12.41
C ALA A 420 27.37 -1.08 -13.85
N TRP A 421 28.04 -2.21 -14.02
CA TRP A 421 28.29 -2.79 -15.34
C TRP A 421 26.97 -3.06 -16.08
N ARG A 422 25.99 -3.70 -15.43
CA ARG A 422 24.69 -4.00 -16.04
C ARG A 422 23.95 -2.74 -16.45
N ALA A 423 23.91 -1.72 -15.61
CA ALA A 423 23.29 -0.43 -15.89
C ALA A 423 23.94 0.29 -17.08
N LEU A 424 25.29 0.29 -17.15
CA LEU A 424 26.03 0.82 -18.31
C LEU A 424 25.70 0.09 -19.61
N MET A 425 25.52 -1.24 -19.56
CA MET A 425 25.10 -2.01 -20.73
C MET A 425 23.70 -1.62 -21.22
N VAL A 426 22.77 -1.34 -20.28
CA VAL A 426 21.43 -0.82 -20.61
C VAL A 426 21.54 0.55 -21.28
N CYS A 427 22.32 1.46 -20.73
CA CYS A 427 22.53 2.78 -21.33
C CYS A 427 23.11 2.69 -22.74
N ALA A 428 24.12 1.85 -22.95
CA ALA A 428 24.76 1.65 -24.26
C ALA A 428 23.79 1.06 -25.31
N THR A 429 22.90 0.14 -24.89
CA THR A 429 21.89 -0.45 -25.80
C THR A 429 20.73 0.50 -26.08
N GLY A 430 20.26 1.23 -25.06
CA GLY A 430 19.19 2.23 -25.17
C GLY A 430 19.59 3.40 -26.09
N ALA A 431 20.83 3.89 -25.97
CA ALA A 431 21.36 4.92 -26.86
C ALA A 431 21.42 4.48 -28.35
N ARG A 432 21.63 3.19 -28.62
CA ARG A 432 21.58 2.62 -29.99
C ARG A 432 20.20 2.67 -30.60
N HIS A 433 19.17 2.38 -29.81
CA HIS A 433 17.78 2.42 -30.26
C HIS A 433 17.27 3.84 -30.52
N ALA A 434 17.77 4.82 -29.76
CA ALA A 434 17.41 6.22 -29.91
C ALA A 434 18.12 6.94 -31.07
N SER A 435 19.36 6.54 -31.42
CA SER A 435 20.21 7.25 -32.40
C SER A 435 20.34 6.58 -33.76
N GLY A 436 19.92 5.33 -33.89
CA GLY A 436 20.18 4.53 -35.11
C GLY A 436 21.65 4.26 -35.41
N LYS A 437 22.57 4.70 -34.52
CA LYS A 437 24.03 4.53 -34.68
C LYS A 437 24.57 3.56 -33.61
N ALA A 438 25.48 2.69 -34.02
CA ALA A 438 26.18 1.79 -33.10
C ALA A 438 27.13 2.60 -32.18
N VAL A 439 26.80 2.70 -30.91
CA VAL A 439 27.73 3.20 -29.89
C VAL A 439 28.58 2.02 -29.44
N ALA A 440 29.91 2.18 -29.44
CA ALA A 440 30.81 1.14 -28.97
C ALA A 440 30.54 0.84 -27.50
N ALA A 441 30.40 -0.45 -27.17
CA ALA A 441 30.27 -0.87 -25.77
C ALA A 441 31.47 -0.37 -24.97
N PRO A 442 31.30 0.18 -23.76
CA PRO A 442 32.43 0.55 -22.92
C PRO A 442 33.29 -0.69 -22.71
N ARG A 443 34.55 -0.61 -23.07
CA ARG A 443 35.53 -1.68 -22.83
C ARG A 443 35.77 -1.71 -21.32
N LEU A 444 35.26 -2.70 -20.64
CA LEU A 444 35.75 -3.07 -19.32
C LEU A 444 37.21 -3.50 -19.49
N ASN A 445 38.09 -2.91 -18.69
CA ASN A 445 39.46 -3.36 -18.66
C ASN A 445 39.52 -4.78 -18.08
N PRO A 446 39.87 -5.82 -18.85
CA PRO A 446 39.85 -7.21 -18.35
C PRO A 446 40.89 -7.50 -17.27
N LEU A 447 41.68 -6.51 -16.88
CA LEU A 447 42.72 -6.62 -15.84
C LEU A 447 42.22 -6.21 -14.43
N ALA A 448 40.90 -5.91 -14.25
CA ALA A 448 40.33 -5.52 -12.96
C ALA A 448 39.41 -6.59 -12.35
N MET A 449 39.48 -7.85 -12.81
CA MET A 449 38.86 -9.01 -12.15
C MET A 449 39.92 -9.82 -11.42
#